data_008c0f67235beb2ddd4dcdbd31b369a8
#
_entry.id   008c0f67235beb2ddd4dcdbd31b369a8
#
_cell.length_a   1.000
_cell.length_b   1.000
_cell.length_c   1.000
_cell.angle_alpha   90.00
_cell.angle_beta   90.00
_cell.angle_gamma   90.00
#
_symmetry.space_group_name_H-M   'P 1'
#
loop_
_entity.id
_entity.type
_entity.pdbx_description
1 polymer ?
#
loop_
_entity_poly.entity_id
_entity_poly.type
_entity_poly.pdbx_seq_one_letter_code
_entity_poly.pdbx_strand_id
1 'polypeptide(L)'
;MREEFERMMREQCEIALATMTDGLPHVRIVNFYYTSEERRVYFATLKDNEKVVELAANPNIAFSTVPHNNTMEHVRASGHAVKSTRTIHDLADAFAEKGPRVREFISAVGDDLILYEITLTEAVVNLDLGKRETIVL
;
A
#
# COMPACT_ATOMS: atom_id res chain seq x y z
N MET A 1 2.09 8.36 18.93
CA MET A 1 2.26 7.34 17.87
C MET A 1 1.53 7.68 16.57
N ARG A 2 0.44 8.41 16.63
CA ARG A 2 -0.25 8.82 15.39
C ARG A 2 0.63 9.67 14.48
N GLU A 3 1.41 10.58 15.04
CA GLU A 3 2.34 11.42 14.28
C GLU A 3 3.40 10.58 13.58
N GLU A 4 3.91 9.55 14.26
CA GLU A 4 4.88 8.62 13.69
C GLU A 4 4.26 7.78 12.58
N PHE A 5 3.02 7.35 12.76
CA PHE A 5 2.27 6.65 11.73
C PHE A 5 2.15 7.51 10.47
N GLU A 6 1.67 8.75 10.63
CA GLU A 6 1.48 9.65 9.49
C GLU A 6 2.79 9.96 8.78
N ARG A 7 3.87 10.14 9.55
CA ARG A 7 5.20 10.38 9.00
C ARG A 7 5.66 9.20 8.14
N MET A 8 5.57 7.97 8.66
CA MET A 8 5.98 6.77 7.93
C MET A 8 5.15 6.54 6.68
N MET A 9 3.83 6.71 6.77
CA MET A 9 2.95 6.54 5.61
C MET A 9 3.22 7.56 4.51
N ARG A 10 3.71 8.75 4.88
CA ARG A 10 4.09 9.78 3.94
C ARG A 10 5.47 9.54 3.33
N GLU A 11 6.44 9.16 4.15
CA GLU A 11 7.84 9.05 3.73
C GLU A 11 8.17 7.71 3.07
N GLN A 12 7.58 6.63 3.54
CA GLN A 12 7.85 5.30 2.99
C GLN A 12 7.10 5.12 1.67
N CYS A 13 7.72 4.42 0.73
CA CYS A 13 7.27 4.39 -0.67
C CYS A 13 6.65 3.07 -1.09
N GLU A 14 6.98 2.00 -0.39
CA GLU A 14 6.61 0.65 -0.80
C GLU A 14 6.01 -0.13 0.36
N ILE A 15 5.14 -1.06 0.01
CA ILE A 15 4.62 -2.05 0.96
C ILE A 15 4.95 -3.45 0.44
N ALA A 16 5.26 -4.34 1.37
CA ALA A 16 5.27 -5.77 1.14
C ALA A 16 3.83 -6.23 1.33
N LEU A 17 3.15 -6.52 0.23
CA LEU A 17 1.73 -6.85 0.21
C LEU A 17 1.55 -8.36 0.18
N ALA A 18 0.87 -8.90 1.19
CA ALA A 18 0.54 -10.32 1.27
C ALA A 18 -0.89 -10.56 0.79
N THR A 19 -1.05 -11.55 -0.06
CA THR A 19 -2.34 -12.05 -0.55
C THR A 19 -2.41 -13.56 -0.27
N MET A 20 -3.59 -14.13 -0.42
CA MET A 20 -3.82 -15.54 -0.15
C MET A 20 -4.55 -16.19 -1.34
N THR A 21 -4.04 -17.32 -1.83
CA THR A 21 -4.68 -18.09 -2.88
C THR A 21 -4.64 -19.57 -2.51
N ASP A 22 -5.80 -20.21 -2.49
CA ASP A 22 -5.93 -21.64 -2.14
C ASP A 22 -5.24 -22.00 -0.82
N GLY A 23 -5.32 -21.11 0.17
CA GLY A 23 -4.71 -21.31 1.48
C GLY A 23 -3.21 -21.05 1.52
N LEU A 24 -2.59 -20.61 0.42
CA LEU A 24 -1.16 -20.31 0.36
C LEU A 24 -0.95 -18.80 0.34
N PRO A 25 -0.12 -18.27 1.25
CA PRO A 25 0.20 -16.85 1.24
C PRO A 25 1.24 -16.53 0.17
N HIS A 26 1.07 -15.35 -0.44
CA HIS A 26 2.00 -14.79 -1.41
C HIS A 26 2.37 -13.38 -0.96
N VAL A 27 3.61 -12.96 -1.21
CA VAL A 27 4.04 -11.61 -0.88
C VAL A 27 4.80 -11.00 -2.05
N ARG A 28 4.59 -9.70 -2.29
CA ARG A 28 5.31 -8.92 -3.30
C ARG A 28 5.39 -7.47 -2.87
N ILE A 29 6.28 -6.73 -3.50
CA ILE A 29 6.48 -5.32 -3.20
C ILE A 29 5.70 -4.48 -4.22
N VAL A 30 4.94 -3.51 -3.72
CA VAL A 30 4.22 -2.56 -4.57
C VAL A 30 4.40 -1.16 -4.00
N ASN A 31 4.36 -0.15 -4.87
CA ASN A 31 4.32 1.24 -4.44
C ASN A 31 2.94 1.54 -3.87
N PHE A 32 2.87 2.45 -2.90
CA PHE A 32 1.59 2.82 -2.31
C PHE A 32 1.50 4.32 -2.11
N TYR A 33 0.27 4.79 -1.94
CA TYR A 33 -0.06 6.12 -1.50
C TYR A 33 -1.13 6.01 -0.41
N TYR A 34 -0.95 6.74 0.69
CA TYR A 34 -1.90 6.78 1.78
C TYR A 34 -2.54 8.15 1.90
N THR A 35 -3.86 8.20 2.02
CA THR A 35 -4.60 9.43 2.29
C THR A 35 -5.16 9.39 3.70
N SER A 36 -4.72 10.35 4.52
CA SER A 36 -5.13 10.48 5.91
C SER A 36 -6.63 10.78 6.05
N GLU A 37 -7.16 11.57 5.13
CA GLU A 37 -8.57 11.97 5.15
C GLU A 37 -9.51 10.79 4.97
N GLU A 38 -9.17 9.87 4.09
CA GLU A 38 -9.98 8.70 3.79
C GLU A 38 -9.52 7.45 4.55
N ARG A 39 -8.35 7.50 5.17
CA ARG A 39 -7.69 6.36 5.83
C ARG A 39 -7.52 5.18 4.88
N ARG A 40 -7.14 5.49 3.65
CA ARG A 40 -6.99 4.50 2.57
C ARG A 40 -5.58 4.42 2.06
N VAL A 41 -5.15 3.18 1.84
CA VAL A 41 -3.93 2.88 1.10
C VAL A 41 -4.34 2.53 -0.32
N TYR A 42 -3.71 3.17 -1.29
CA TYR A 42 -3.90 2.91 -2.71
C TYR A 42 -2.66 2.26 -3.29
N PHE A 43 -2.86 1.28 -4.14
CA PHE A 43 -1.80 0.72 -4.97
C PHE A 43 -2.37 0.35 -6.34
N ALA A 44 -1.49 0.26 -7.34
CA ALA A 44 -1.90 -0.05 -8.70
C ALA A 44 -1.17 -1.28 -9.21
N THR A 45 -1.83 -2.05 -10.06
CA THR A 45 -1.23 -3.21 -10.69
C THR A 45 -1.72 -3.34 -12.13
N LEU A 46 -0.88 -3.93 -12.99
CA LEU A 46 -1.28 -4.20 -14.38
C LEU A 46 -2.49 -5.13 -14.39
N LYS A 47 -3.44 -4.84 -15.27
CA LYS A 47 -4.71 -5.57 -15.36
C LYS A 47 -4.54 -7.08 -15.61
N ASP A 48 -3.43 -7.48 -16.22
CA ASP A 48 -3.15 -8.89 -16.52
C ASP A 48 -2.27 -9.56 -15.45
N ASN A 49 -1.99 -8.86 -14.35
CA ASN A 49 -1.17 -9.38 -13.26
C ASN A 49 -1.94 -10.44 -12.46
N GLU A 50 -1.23 -11.43 -11.94
CA GLU A 50 -1.81 -12.49 -11.11
C GLU A 50 -2.56 -11.95 -9.89
N LYS A 51 -2.12 -10.82 -9.33
CA LYS A 51 -2.78 -10.16 -8.21
C LYS A 51 -4.25 -9.87 -8.46
N VAL A 52 -4.60 -9.53 -9.70
CA VAL A 52 -5.98 -9.21 -10.06
C VAL A 52 -6.89 -10.42 -9.85
N VAL A 53 -6.42 -11.59 -10.28
CA VAL A 53 -7.15 -12.86 -10.12
C VAL A 53 -7.20 -13.25 -8.65
N GLU A 54 -6.07 -13.15 -7.96
CA GLU A 54 -5.96 -13.49 -6.54
C GLU A 54 -6.92 -12.64 -5.68
N LEU A 55 -6.93 -11.33 -5.90
CA LEU A 55 -7.76 -10.40 -5.13
C LEU A 55 -9.25 -10.55 -5.45
N ALA A 56 -9.60 -10.93 -6.68
CA ALA A 56 -10.99 -11.23 -7.02
C ALA A 56 -11.50 -12.46 -6.26
N ALA A 57 -10.65 -13.46 -6.10
CA ALA A 57 -11.00 -14.68 -5.38
C ALA A 57 -10.98 -14.49 -3.86
N ASN A 58 -10.02 -13.70 -3.35
CA ASN A 58 -9.86 -13.46 -1.91
C ASN A 58 -9.31 -12.05 -1.69
N PRO A 59 -10.14 -11.09 -1.25
CA PRO A 59 -9.72 -9.71 -1.04
C PRO A 59 -8.92 -9.49 0.24
N ASN A 60 -8.82 -10.49 1.11
CA ASN A 60 -8.08 -10.36 2.37
C ASN A 60 -6.60 -10.17 2.10
N ILE A 61 -6.03 -9.13 2.69
CA ILE A 61 -4.62 -8.80 2.55
C ILE A 61 -4.01 -8.41 3.89
N ALA A 62 -2.70 -8.45 3.94
CA ALA A 62 -1.91 -7.83 4.99
C ALA A 62 -0.73 -7.15 4.33
N PHE A 63 -0.17 -6.15 4.99
CA PHE A 63 1.03 -5.51 4.47
C PHE A 63 1.94 -5.02 5.60
N SER A 64 3.19 -4.82 5.22
CA SER A 64 4.16 -4.06 6.00
C SER A 64 4.75 -3.01 5.09
N THR A 65 4.87 -1.77 5.57
CA THR A 65 5.66 -0.79 4.84
C THR A 65 7.12 -1.24 4.87
N VAL A 66 7.87 -0.87 3.82
CA VAL A 66 9.28 -1.21 3.72
C VAL A 66 10.10 -0.14 4.46
N PRO A 67 10.95 -0.53 5.43
CA PRO A 67 11.78 0.43 6.15
C PRO A 67 12.65 1.29 5.23
N HIS A 68 12.94 2.49 5.66
CA HIS A 68 13.60 3.52 4.88
C HIS A 68 14.72 4.17 5.72
N ASN A 69 15.75 4.73 5.07
CA ASN A 69 16.83 5.46 5.74
C ASN A 69 17.57 4.66 6.82
N ASN A 70 17.86 3.38 6.57
CA ASN A 70 18.58 2.50 7.49
C ASN A 70 17.92 2.33 8.86
N THR A 71 16.62 2.51 8.94
CA THR A 71 15.84 2.23 10.15
C THR A 71 15.10 0.91 9.99
N MET A 72 14.55 0.40 11.09
CA MET A 72 13.64 -0.74 11.07
C MET A 72 12.19 -0.30 11.26
N GLU A 73 11.95 1.00 11.20
CA GLU A 73 10.62 1.55 11.39
C GLU A 73 9.68 1.11 10.27
N HIS A 74 8.52 0.63 10.63
CA HIS A 74 7.53 0.19 9.66
C HIS A 74 6.13 0.15 10.27
N VAL A 75 5.14 0.14 9.39
CA VAL A 75 3.73 0.03 9.74
C VAL A 75 3.19 -1.28 9.20
N ARG A 76 2.46 -2.04 10.02
CA ARG A 76 1.76 -3.24 9.59
C ARG A 76 0.26 -3.04 9.73
N ALA A 77 -0.48 -3.56 8.77
CA ALA A 77 -1.93 -3.52 8.81
C ALA A 77 -2.51 -4.67 7.99
N SER A 78 -3.78 -4.92 8.18
CA SER A 78 -4.53 -5.88 7.37
C SER A 78 -5.87 -5.29 6.99
N GLY A 79 -6.53 -5.85 5.99
CA GLY A 79 -7.81 -5.37 5.52
C GLY A 79 -8.23 -6.08 4.25
N HIS A 80 -9.06 -5.39 3.47
CA HIS A 80 -9.54 -5.90 2.18
C HIS A 80 -9.10 -4.95 1.08
N ALA A 81 -8.51 -5.50 0.03
CA ALA A 81 -8.17 -4.74 -1.16
C ALA A 81 -9.31 -4.86 -2.16
N VAL A 82 -9.91 -3.72 -2.49
CA VAL A 82 -11.03 -3.67 -3.45
C VAL A 82 -10.66 -2.73 -4.59
N LYS A 83 -11.21 -2.97 -5.78
CA LYS A 83 -10.99 -2.08 -6.91
C LYS A 83 -11.56 -0.71 -6.60
N SER A 84 -10.75 0.33 -6.79
CA SER A 84 -11.18 1.71 -6.62
C SER A 84 -12.08 2.13 -7.78
N THR A 85 -12.96 3.09 -7.52
CA THR A 85 -13.70 3.78 -8.59
C THR A 85 -12.84 4.86 -9.26
N ARG A 86 -11.69 5.19 -8.68
CA ARG A 86 -10.70 6.12 -9.22
C ARG A 86 -9.69 5.35 -10.08
N THR A 87 -8.93 6.09 -10.89
CA THR A 87 -7.83 5.53 -11.66
C THR A 87 -6.51 6.08 -11.14
N ILE A 88 -5.40 5.46 -11.58
CA ILE A 88 -4.06 5.96 -11.24
C ILE A 88 -3.85 7.40 -11.73
N HIS A 89 -4.52 7.79 -12.81
CA HIS A 89 -4.43 9.16 -13.34
C HIS A 89 -4.99 10.19 -12.36
N ASP A 90 -6.02 9.83 -11.60
CA ASP A 90 -6.61 10.71 -10.59
C ASP A 90 -5.65 10.97 -9.43
N LEU A 91 -4.71 10.06 -9.18
CA LEU A 91 -3.74 10.13 -8.09
C LEU A 91 -2.30 10.24 -8.59
N ALA A 92 -2.12 10.61 -9.87
CA ALA A 92 -0.79 10.63 -10.50
C ALA A 92 0.21 11.52 -9.75
N ASP A 93 -0.20 12.72 -9.35
CA ASP A 93 0.68 13.65 -8.64
C ASP A 93 1.07 13.10 -7.27
N ALA A 94 0.13 12.50 -6.55
CA ALA A 94 0.38 11.92 -5.24
C ALA A 94 1.36 10.75 -5.32
N PHE A 95 1.17 9.86 -6.29
CA PHE A 95 2.10 8.75 -6.51
C PHE A 95 3.47 9.21 -6.98
N ALA A 96 3.53 10.27 -7.77
CA ALA A 96 4.79 10.81 -8.28
C ALA A 96 5.70 11.32 -7.16
N GLU A 97 5.12 11.79 -6.05
CA GLU A 97 5.88 12.21 -4.88
C GLU A 97 6.60 11.06 -4.20
N LYS A 98 6.15 9.83 -4.42
CA LYS A 98 6.72 8.63 -3.81
C LYS A 98 7.98 8.12 -4.51
N GLY A 99 8.21 8.50 -5.77
CA GLY A 99 9.39 8.04 -6.47
C GLY A 99 9.57 8.74 -7.82
N PRO A 100 10.83 8.91 -8.27
CA PRO A 100 11.13 9.68 -9.46
C PRO A 100 10.65 9.06 -10.78
N ARG A 101 10.43 7.74 -10.79
CA ARG A 101 10.04 7.04 -12.02
C ARG A 101 8.54 6.74 -12.12
N VAL A 102 7.77 7.10 -11.12
CA VAL A 102 6.34 6.78 -11.08
C VAL A 102 5.60 7.50 -12.21
N ARG A 103 5.94 8.75 -12.48
CA ARG A 103 5.32 9.52 -13.57
C ARG A 103 5.56 8.88 -14.92
N GLU A 104 6.78 8.43 -15.18
CA GLU A 104 7.13 7.75 -16.43
C GLU A 104 6.34 6.45 -16.58
N PHE A 105 6.23 5.69 -15.49
CA PHE A 105 5.49 4.44 -15.46
C PHE A 105 3.99 4.68 -15.76
N ILE A 106 3.40 5.69 -15.14
CA ILE A 106 2.00 6.05 -15.38
C ILE A 106 1.79 6.49 -16.82
N SER A 107 2.71 7.27 -17.39
CA SER A 107 2.64 7.69 -18.79
C SER A 107 2.72 6.50 -19.75
N ALA A 108 3.55 5.52 -19.42
CA ALA A 108 3.77 4.36 -20.28
C ALA A 108 2.62 3.36 -20.23
N VAL A 109 2.11 3.03 -19.05
CA VAL A 109 1.16 1.93 -18.85
C VAL A 109 -0.04 2.29 -17.98
N GLY A 110 -0.23 3.56 -17.64
CA GLY A 110 -1.29 3.99 -16.72
C GLY A 110 -2.70 3.51 -17.12
N ASP A 111 -3.00 3.48 -18.39
CA ASP A 111 -4.31 3.03 -18.89
C ASP A 111 -4.53 1.53 -18.70
N ASP A 112 -3.46 0.78 -18.50
CA ASP A 112 -3.51 -0.67 -18.26
C ASP A 112 -3.42 -1.03 -16.78
N LEU A 113 -3.42 -0.03 -15.90
CA LEU A 113 -3.37 -0.23 -14.46
C LEU A 113 -4.76 -0.24 -13.85
N ILE A 114 -4.94 -1.13 -12.87
CA ILE A 114 -6.12 -1.13 -12.00
C ILE A 114 -5.67 -0.57 -10.66
N LEU A 115 -6.40 0.40 -10.15
CA LEU A 115 -6.16 0.98 -8.83
C LEU A 115 -6.98 0.21 -7.81
N TYR A 116 -6.31 -0.20 -6.73
CA TYR A 116 -6.95 -0.84 -5.58
C TYR A 116 -6.88 0.07 -4.37
N GLU A 117 -7.85 -0.08 -3.48
CA GLU A 117 -7.87 0.66 -2.22
C GLU A 117 -8.08 -0.28 -1.05
N ILE A 118 -7.43 0.04 0.07
CA ILE A 118 -7.54 -0.67 1.34
C ILE A 118 -7.91 0.37 2.39
N THR A 119 -9.09 0.25 2.99
CA THR A 119 -9.50 1.13 4.09
C THR A 119 -8.93 0.57 5.38
N LEU A 120 -8.20 1.40 6.13
CA LEU A 120 -7.58 1.00 7.38
C LEU A 120 -8.48 1.38 8.56
N THR A 121 -8.60 0.48 9.53
CA THR A 121 -9.29 0.74 10.80
C THR A 121 -8.31 0.80 11.95
N GLU A 122 -7.21 0.09 11.83
CA GLU A 122 -6.13 0.10 12.82
C GLU A 122 -4.81 -0.21 12.14
N ALA A 123 -3.72 0.10 12.81
CA ALA A 123 -2.38 -0.18 12.32
C ALA A 123 -1.45 -0.43 13.50
N VAL A 124 -0.43 -1.25 13.27
CA VAL A 124 0.64 -1.49 14.23
C VAL A 124 1.85 -0.67 13.80
N VAL A 125 2.25 0.27 14.63
CA VAL A 125 3.39 1.16 14.38
C VAL A 125 4.60 0.59 15.11
N ASN A 126 5.67 0.32 14.38
CA ASN A 126 6.91 -0.21 14.92
C ASN A 126 8.01 0.83 14.75
N LEU A 127 8.57 1.28 15.88
CA LEU A 127 9.73 2.17 15.89
C LEU A 127 11.00 1.36 16.13
N ASP A 128 12.13 1.97 15.91
CA ASP A 128 13.40 1.35 16.19
C ASP A 128 13.50 0.97 17.68
N LEU A 129 14.36 0.00 17.97
CA LEU A 129 14.60 -0.53 19.33
C LEU A 129 13.37 -1.26 19.92
N GLY A 130 12.51 -1.77 19.04
CA GLY A 130 11.41 -2.64 19.44
C GLY A 130 10.20 -1.96 20.04
N LYS A 131 10.12 -0.63 20.01
CA LYS A 131 8.95 0.09 20.48
C LYS A 131 7.81 -0.09 19.48
N ARG A 132 6.68 -0.59 19.95
CA ARG A 132 5.54 -0.94 19.10
C ARG A 132 4.23 -0.56 19.77
N GLU A 133 3.30 -0.06 18.99
CA GLU A 133 1.98 0.32 19.48
C GLU A 133 0.93 0.09 18.38
N THR A 134 -0.23 -0.42 18.79
CA THR A 134 -1.40 -0.50 17.91
C THR A 134 -2.20 0.78 18.05
N ILE A 135 -2.52 1.42 16.94
CA ILE A 135 -3.33 2.63 16.93
C ILE A 135 -4.64 2.37 16.20
N VAL A 136 -5.70 3.03 16.66
CA VAL A 136 -7.02 3.02 16.02
C VAL A 136 -7.11 4.26 15.15
N LEU A 137 -7.52 4.07 13.91
CA LEU A 137 -7.60 5.14 12.91
C LEU A 137 -9.02 5.69 12.76
#